data_c660553c2e1201ddcb581e137651e309
#
_entry.id   c660553c2e1201ddcb581e137651e309
#
_cell.length_a   1.000
_cell.length_b   1.000
_cell.length_c   1.000
_cell.angle_alpha   90.00
_cell.angle_beta   90.00
_cell.angle_gamma   90.00
#
_symmetry.space_group_name_H-M   'P 1'
#
loop_
_entity.id
_entity.type
_entity.pdbx_description
1 polymer ?
#
loop_
_entity_poly.entity_id
_entity_poly.type
_entity_poly.pdbx_seq_one_letter_code
_entity_poly.pdbx_strand_id
1 'polypeptide(L)'
;SEKNLEGISTASIDNVRGSRLAAEHLLRQGVSDIVQIAGPRNWSDAVMRRQGFTQACEEAGVEGQVIESFSWNSHDGYDAMRSLSHLPQALQCANDQLALGAMRLIHERGAKVPEDVRVVGFDDVDGADCYTPPLTTIRQPFDRLGRTGVRLVRSLMEGGKAEDVTIDPELVIRASSTL
;
A
#
# COMPACT_ATOMS: atom_id res chain seq x y z
N SER A 1 -9.81 -15.46 7.45
CA SER A 1 -10.89 -15.86 6.54
C SER A 1 -12.17 -15.19 7.01
N GLU A 2 -12.58 -14.14 6.28
CA GLU A 2 -13.92 -13.57 6.47
C GLU A 2 -14.94 -14.66 6.19
N LYS A 3 -15.88 -14.82 7.11
CA LYS A 3 -16.98 -15.79 6.95
C LYS A 3 -17.77 -15.35 5.72
N ASN A 4 -17.83 -16.18 4.67
CA ASN A 4 -18.83 -16.07 3.62
C ASN A 4 -20.20 -16.02 4.29
N LEU A 5 -20.79 -14.83 4.33
CA LEU A 5 -22.17 -14.66 4.76
C LEU A 5 -23.04 -15.22 3.63
N GLU A 6 -23.76 -16.31 3.91
CA GLU A 6 -24.64 -16.93 2.89
C GLU A 6 -25.55 -15.88 2.23
N GLY A 7 -25.52 -15.84 0.90
CA GLY A 7 -26.33 -14.91 0.11
C GLY A 7 -25.75 -13.52 -0.11
N ILE A 8 -24.51 -13.25 0.31
CA ILE A 8 -23.84 -11.96 0.06
C ILE A 8 -22.75 -12.14 -0.99
N SER A 9 -22.76 -11.27 -2.01
CA SER A 9 -21.64 -11.16 -2.97
C SER A 9 -20.66 -10.09 -2.52
N THR A 10 -19.35 -10.35 -2.69
CA THR A 10 -18.30 -9.38 -2.40
C THR A 10 -17.48 -9.03 -3.62
N ALA A 11 -17.05 -7.78 -3.70
CA ALA A 11 -16.02 -7.33 -4.64
C ALA A 11 -14.95 -6.60 -3.84
N SER A 12 -13.71 -7.04 -3.96
CA SER A 12 -12.58 -6.49 -3.20
C SER A 12 -11.33 -6.34 -4.07
N ILE A 13 -10.42 -5.50 -3.63
CA ILE A 13 -9.07 -5.42 -4.19
C ILE A 13 -8.16 -6.38 -3.38
N ASP A 14 -7.23 -7.06 -4.06
CA ASP A 14 -6.24 -7.89 -3.39
C ASP A 14 -5.16 -7.01 -2.70
N ASN A 15 -5.45 -6.60 -1.48
CA ASN A 15 -4.57 -5.77 -0.67
C ASN A 15 -3.27 -6.50 -0.30
N VAL A 16 -3.32 -7.81 -0.08
CA VAL A 16 -2.12 -8.63 0.22
C VAL A 16 -1.20 -8.62 -0.98
N ARG A 17 -1.72 -8.94 -2.16
CA ARG A 17 -0.96 -8.93 -3.42
C ARG A 17 -0.39 -7.56 -3.73
N GLY A 18 -1.19 -6.49 -3.59
CA GLY A 18 -0.73 -5.13 -3.85
C GLY A 18 0.44 -4.73 -2.96
N SER A 19 0.32 -4.97 -1.65
CA SER A 19 1.39 -4.66 -0.70
C SER A 19 2.64 -5.52 -0.95
N ARG A 20 2.46 -6.77 -1.32
CA ARG A 20 3.54 -7.66 -1.71
C ARG A 20 4.28 -7.14 -2.95
N LEU A 21 3.58 -6.72 -4.00
CA LEU A 21 4.17 -6.13 -5.21
C LEU A 21 5.04 -4.90 -4.89
N ALA A 22 4.58 -4.04 -3.97
CA ALA A 22 5.33 -2.87 -3.52
C ALA A 22 6.62 -3.26 -2.78
N ALA A 23 6.53 -4.18 -1.82
CA ALA A 23 7.69 -4.66 -1.07
C ALA A 23 8.71 -5.37 -1.97
N GLU A 24 8.27 -6.29 -2.83
CA GLU A 24 9.13 -6.99 -3.78
C GLU A 24 9.86 -6.04 -4.73
N HIS A 25 9.18 -4.97 -5.19
CA HIS A 25 9.81 -3.95 -6.03
C HIS A 25 10.99 -3.27 -5.31
N LEU A 26 10.85 -2.95 -4.03
CA LEU A 26 11.91 -2.37 -3.22
C LEU A 26 13.03 -3.39 -2.94
N LEU A 27 12.67 -4.60 -2.52
CA LEU A 27 13.61 -5.66 -2.16
C LEU A 27 14.49 -6.11 -3.34
N ARG A 28 13.93 -6.16 -4.57
CA ARG A 28 14.70 -6.47 -5.80
C ARG A 28 15.82 -5.48 -6.09
N GLN A 29 15.82 -4.31 -5.47
CA GLN A 29 16.87 -3.30 -5.60
C GLN A 29 17.99 -3.47 -4.56
N GLY A 30 17.99 -4.60 -3.83
CA GLY A 30 19.05 -4.97 -2.90
C GLY A 30 19.00 -4.23 -1.55
N VAL A 31 17.84 -3.67 -1.18
CA VAL A 31 17.66 -3.03 0.14
C VAL A 31 17.61 -4.11 1.24
N SER A 32 18.25 -3.83 2.37
CA SER A 32 18.25 -4.68 3.56
C SER A 32 17.62 -4.01 4.78
N ASP A 33 17.37 -2.72 4.70
CA ASP A 33 16.71 -1.91 5.74
C ASP A 33 15.44 -1.32 5.14
N ILE A 34 14.32 -1.97 5.42
CA ILE A 34 13.02 -1.63 4.89
C ILE A 34 11.98 -1.47 5.99
N VAL A 35 11.21 -0.40 5.91
CA VAL A 35 10.15 -0.08 6.86
C VAL A 35 8.80 0.01 6.14
N GLN A 36 7.75 -0.50 6.77
CA GLN A 36 6.37 -0.18 6.37
C GLN A 36 5.74 0.78 7.38
N ILE A 37 5.22 1.91 6.90
CA ILE A 37 4.24 2.70 7.64
C ILE A 37 2.87 2.11 7.30
N ALA A 38 2.34 1.30 8.23
CA ALA A 38 1.05 0.65 8.09
C ALA A 38 -0.10 1.62 8.43
N GLY A 39 -1.30 1.32 7.91
CA GLY A 39 -2.52 2.01 8.32
C GLY A 39 -3.00 1.59 9.72
N PRO A 40 -4.15 2.12 10.15
CA PRO A 40 -4.70 1.84 11.47
C PRO A 40 -4.96 0.35 11.70
N ARG A 41 -4.55 -0.16 12.86
CA ARG A 41 -4.56 -1.59 13.22
C ARG A 41 -5.89 -2.30 13.02
N ASN A 42 -7.00 -1.60 13.21
CA ASN A 42 -8.35 -2.17 13.20
C ASN A 42 -9.01 -2.17 11.81
N TRP A 43 -8.30 -1.71 10.77
CA TRP A 43 -8.81 -1.70 9.41
C TRP A 43 -8.35 -2.96 8.66
N SER A 44 -9.28 -3.67 8.02
CA SER A 44 -9.01 -4.89 7.27
C SER A 44 -7.94 -4.67 6.20
N ASP A 45 -8.02 -3.56 5.46
CA ASP A 45 -7.05 -3.22 4.41
C ASP A 45 -5.64 -3.02 4.98
N ALA A 46 -5.51 -2.36 6.14
CA ALA A 46 -4.22 -2.19 6.81
C ALA A 46 -3.62 -3.53 7.24
N VAL A 47 -4.47 -4.42 7.79
CA VAL A 47 -4.04 -5.78 8.17
C VAL A 47 -3.56 -6.57 6.97
N MET A 48 -4.31 -6.55 5.86
CA MET A 48 -3.96 -7.26 4.63
C MET A 48 -2.69 -6.68 3.98
N ARG A 49 -2.55 -5.34 3.94
CA ARG A 49 -1.35 -4.69 3.41
C ARG A 49 -0.12 -5.01 4.26
N ARG A 50 -0.24 -5.05 5.59
CA ARG A 50 0.84 -5.50 6.47
C ARG A 50 1.21 -6.96 6.20
N GLN A 51 0.23 -7.84 6.06
CA GLN A 51 0.46 -9.25 5.73
C GLN A 51 1.29 -9.40 4.44
N GLY A 52 0.92 -8.70 3.36
CA GLY A 52 1.64 -8.75 2.09
C GLY A 52 3.10 -8.27 2.20
N PHE A 53 3.33 -7.19 2.96
CA PHE A 53 4.68 -6.69 3.26
C PHE A 53 5.52 -7.72 4.01
N THR A 54 4.98 -8.26 5.12
CA THR A 54 5.70 -9.23 5.95
C THR A 54 6.07 -10.49 5.16
N GLN A 55 5.13 -11.04 4.37
CA GLN A 55 5.40 -12.20 3.51
C GLN A 55 6.53 -11.94 2.51
N ALA A 56 6.53 -10.78 1.85
CA ALA A 56 7.60 -10.43 0.90
C ALA A 56 8.97 -10.31 1.58
N CYS A 57 9.03 -9.72 2.78
CA CYS A 57 10.26 -9.61 3.55
C CYS A 57 10.78 -10.98 4.00
N GLU A 58 9.90 -11.84 4.53
CA GLU A 58 10.24 -13.21 4.96
C GLU A 58 10.81 -14.03 3.80
N GLU A 59 10.17 -13.99 2.63
CA GLU A 59 10.63 -14.72 1.44
C GLU A 59 11.97 -14.21 0.90
N ALA A 60 12.25 -12.91 1.08
CA ALA A 60 13.53 -12.32 0.71
C ALA A 60 14.63 -12.51 1.77
N GLY A 61 14.29 -13.05 2.97
CA GLY A 61 15.22 -13.18 4.09
C GLY A 61 15.64 -11.83 4.69
N VAL A 62 14.79 -10.80 4.57
CA VAL A 62 15.03 -9.44 5.10
C VAL A 62 14.10 -9.20 6.28
N GLU A 63 14.64 -8.65 7.37
CA GLU A 63 13.83 -8.24 8.51
C GLU A 63 13.15 -6.89 8.20
N GLY A 64 11.83 -6.92 7.93
CA GLY A 64 11.04 -5.72 7.67
C GLY A 64 10.44 -5.16 8.96
N GLN A 65 10.67 -3.87 9.23
CA GLN A 65 10.04 -3.20 10.36
C GLN A 65 8.66 -2.66 9.98
N VAL A 66 7.67 -2.79 10.88
CA VAL A 66 6.33 -2.21 10.70
C VAL A 66 6.06 -1.18 11.78
N ILE A 67 5.65 0.03 11.37
CA ILE A 67 5.19 1.10 12.25
C ILE A 67 3.72 1.34 11.95
N GLU A 68 2.88 1.25 12.97
CA GLU A 68 1.45 1.53 12.81
C GLU A 68 1.17 3.02 12.85
N SER A 69 0.32 3.50 11.96
CA SER A 69 -0.23 4.84 12.01
C SER A 69 -1.56 4.86 12.77
N PHE A 70 -1.92 6.02 13.32
CA PHE A 70 -3.19 6.20 13.99
C PHE A 70 -4.35 6.35 12.99
N SER A 71 -4.10 6.98 11.85
CA SER A 71 -5.07 7.17 10.78
C SER A 71 -4.41 7.04 9.39
N TRP A 72 -5.14 7.37 8.33
CA TRP A 72 -4.68 7.32 6.94
C TRP A 72 -4.15 8.65 6.41
N ASN A 73 -4.02 9.67 7.26
CA ASN A 73 -3.65 11.01 6.83
C ASN A 73 -2.13 11.25 6.80
N SER A 74 -1.72 12.33 6.12
CA SER A 74 -0.31 12.66 5.93
C SER A 74 0.43 13.02 7.23
N HIS A 75 -0.28 13.59 8.22
CA HIS A 75 0.36 13.91 9.51
C HIS A 75 0.82 12.65 10.23
N ASP A 76 0.04 11.56 10.16
CA ASP A 76 0.46 10.29 10.79
C ASP A 76 1.65 9.66 10.05
N GLY A 77 1.72 9.80 8.73
CA GLY A 77 2.91 9.40 7.97
C GLY A 77 4.17 10.17 8.39
N TYR A 78 4.02 11.48 8.59
CA TYR A 78 5.10 12.33 9.11
C TYR A 78 5.52 11.91 10.52
N ASP A 79 4.57 11.70 11.44
CA ASP A 79 4.85 11.32 12.83
C ASP A 79 5.43 9.90 12.94
N ALA A 80 4.95 8.95 12.14
CA ALA A 80 5.52 7.62 12.06
C ALA A 80 6.99 7.66 11.62
N MET A 81 7.29 8.42 10.56
CA MET A 81 8.66 8.60 10.08
C MET A 81 9.54 9.34 11.10
N ARG A 82 8.97 10.29 11.86
CA ARG A 82 9.67 11.02 12.92
C ARG A 82 10.06 10.11 14.08
N SER A 83 9.30 9.06 14.37
CA SER A 83 9.57 8.11 15.45
C SER A 83 10.78 7.21 15.18
N LEU A 84 11.23 7.11 13.91
CA LEU A 84 12.41 6.34 13.55
C LEU A 84 13.70 7.02 14.02
N SER A 85 14.60 6.22 14.59
CA SER A 85 15.94 6.67 15.02
C SER A 85 16.88 6.99 13.85
N HIS A 86 16.64 6.39 12.69
CA HIS A 86 17.40 6.59 11.45
C HIS A 86 16.46 6.56 10.23
N LEU A 87 16.97 6.97 9.07
CA LEU A 87 16.24 6.86 7.81
C LEU A 87 16.48 5.46 7.20
N PRO A 88 15.42 4.70 6.86
CA PRO A 88 15.59 3.40 6.21
C PRO A 88 16.03 3.58 4.75
N GLN A 89 16.60 2.52 4.14
CA GLN A 89 16.92 2.50 2.72
C GLN A 89 15.66 2.51 1.84
N ALA A 90 14.58 1.91 2.35
CA ALA A 90 13.31 1.86 1.64
C ALA A 90 12.12 1.99 2.61
N LEU A 91 11.09 2.65 2.13
CA LEU A 91 9.86 2.91 2.85
C LEU A 91 8.66 2.50 1.98
N GLN A 92 7.85 1.58 2.50
CA GLN A 92 6.53 1.29 1.96
C GLN A 92 5.47 1.95 2.84
N CYS A 93 4.64 2.79 2.27
CA CYS A 93 3.51 3.39 2.96
C CYS A 93 2.21 2.69 2.59
N ALA A 94 1.36 2.44 3.58
CA ALA A 94 0.10 1.74 3.37
C ALA A 94 -0.92 2.55 2.54
N ASN A 95 -0.70 3.87 2.35
CA ASN A 95 -1.36 4.67 1.33
C ASN A 95 -0.50 5.87 0.90
N ASP A 96 -0.93 6.59 -0.15
CA ASP A 96 -0.21 7.73 -0.71
C ASP A 96 -0.19 8.94 0.23
N GLN A 97 -1.19 9.12 1.09
CA GLN A 97 -1.21 10.20 2.06
C GLN A 97 -0.15 10.01 3.17
N LEU A 98 0.00 8.78 3.66
CA LEU A 98 1.10 8.43 4.58
C LEU A 98 2.46 8.66 3.92
N ALA A 99 2.59 8.30 2.61
CA ALA A 99 3.81 8.56 1.85
C ALA A 99 4.12 10.05 1.73
N LEU A 100 3.11 10.90 1.50
CA LEU A 100 3.26 12.35 1.43
C LEU A 100 3.87 12.92 2.72
N GLY A 101 3.35 12.50 3.88
CA GLY A 101 3.86 12.93 5.17
C GLY A 101 5.29 12.44 5.45
N ALA A 102 5.56 11.20 5.13
CA ALA A 102 6.90 10.61 5.28
C ALA A 102 7.93 11.31 4.38
N MET A 103 7.61 11.56 3.11
CA MET A 103 8.47 12.28 2.15
C MET A 103 8.75 13.71 2.63
N ARG A 104 7.79 14.39 3.25
CA ARG A 104 8.00 15.70 3.85
C ARG A 104 9.08 15.64 4.94
N LEU A 105 9.02 14.66 5.86
CA LEU A 105 10.03 14.53 6.92
C LEU A 105 11.41 14.17 6.35
N ILE A 106 11.47 13.26 5.35
CA ILE A 106 12.73 12.92 4.68
C ILE A 106 13.40 14.19 4.13
N HIS A 107 12.62 15.03 3.46
CA HIS A 107 13.10 16.30 2.93
C HIS A 107 13.59 17.26 4.04
N GLU A 108 12.86 17.38 5.15
CA GLU A 108 13.23 18.22 6.29
C GLU A 108 14.53 17.76 6.98
N ARG A 109 14.81 16.44 6.92
CA ARG A 109 16.10 15.88 7.39
C ARG A 109 17.25 16.06 6.39
N GLY A 110 17.00 16.73 5.26
CA GLY A 110 18.00 16.98 4.22
C GLY A 110 18.31 15.78 3.34
N ALA A 111 17.55 14.70 3.48
CA ALA A 111 17.69 13.49 2.68
C ALA A 111 16.86 13.56 1.39
N LYS A 112 17.25 12.77 0.40
CA LYS A 112 16.65 12.75 -0.94
C LYS A 112 15.90 11.46 -1.19
N VAL A 113 14.79 11.60 -1.91
CA VAL A 113 14.03 10.49 -2.48
C VAL A 113 14.28 10.51 -3.99
N PRO A 114 14.71 9.42 -4.62
CA PRO A 114 14.92 8.06 -4.07
C PRO A 114 16.33 7.76 -3.56
N GLU A 115 17.30 8.69 -3.68
CA GLU A 115 18.73 8.42 -3.51
C GLU A 115 19.08 7.89 -2.13
N ASP A 116 18.53 8.51 -1.07
CA ASP A 116 18.75 8.11 0.33
C ASP A 116 17.64 7.18 0.83
N VAL A 117 16.39 7.44 0.45
CA VAL A 117 15.22 6.65 0.83
C VAL A 117 14.31 6.40 -0.37
N ARG A 118 14.14 5.16 -0.78
CA ARG A 118 13.14 4.79 -1.80
C ARG A 118 11.76 4.73 -1.16
N VAL A 119 10.76 5.34 -1.81
CA VAL A 119 9.40 5.41 -1.26
C VAL A 119 8.38 4.81 -2.24
N VAL A 120 7.52 3.95 -1.71
CA VAL A 120 6.36 3.40 -2.44
C VAL A 120 5.10 3.63 -1.62
N GLY A 121 4.05 4.14 -2.26
CA GLY A 121 2.72 4.35 -1.70
C GLY A 121 1.73 3.25 -2.06
N PHE A 122 0.45 3.54 -1.85
CA PHE A 122 -0.67 2.70 -2.20
C PHE A 122 -1.89 3.59 -2.46
N ASP A 123 -2.72 3.29 -3.45
CA ASP A 123 -3.97 3.85 -3.94
C ASP A 123 -3.85 4.47 -5.34
N ASP A 124 -2.73 5.10 -5.70
CA ASP A 124 -2.54 5.92 -6.91
C ASP A 124 -3.59 7.03 -6.98
N VAL A 125 -3.66 7.82 -5.89
CA VAL A 125 -4.58 8.95 -5.80
C VAL A 125 -4.30 9.99 -6.89
N ASP A 126 -5.33 10.77 -7.24
CA ASP A 126 -5.15 11.92 -8.14
C ASP A 126 -4.05 12.85 -7.60
N GLY A 127 -3.08 13.15 -8.44
CA GLY A 127 -1.89 13.93 -8.07
C GLY A 127 -0.71 13.13 -7.49
N ALA A 128 -0.76 11.79 -7.40
CA ALA A 128 0.41 11.00 -6.97
C ALA A 128 1.63 11.19 -7.89
N ASP A 129 1.41 11.50 -9.16
CA ASP A 129 2.42 11.88 -10.15
C ASP A 129 2.94 13.33 -9.99
N CYS A 130 2.27 14.15 -9.19
CA CYS A 130 2.67 15.52 -8.85
C CYS A 130 3.47 15.62 -7.55
N TYR A 131 3.70 14.51 -6.85
CA TYR A 131 4.61 14.49 -5.70
C TYR A 131 6.04 14.82 -6.15
N THR A 132 6.87 15.23 -5.23
CA THR A 132 8.28 15.55 -5.51
C THR A 132 9.20 14.65 -4.71
N PRO A 133 9.80 13.65 -5.39
CA PRO A 133 9.57 13.21 -6.77
C PRO A 133 8.21 12.50 -6.97
N PRO A 134 7.76 12.28 -8.25
CA PRO A 134 6.55 11.52 -8.57
C PRO A 134 6.51 10.17 -7.87
N LEU A 135 5.40 9.87 -7.18
CA LEU A 135 5.28 8.72 -6.29
C LEU A 135 5.02 7.41 -7.04
N THR A 136 5.92 6.43 -6.86
CA THR A 136 5.64 5.02 -7.15
C THR A 136 4.57 4.52 -6.19
N THR A 137 3.54 3.86 -6.70
CA THR A 137 2.40 3.46 -5.88
C THR A 137 1.68 2.24 -6.43
N ILE A 138 0.82 1.64 -5.64
CA ILE A 138 -0.08 0.57 -6.07
C ILE A 138 -1.40 1.18 -6.51
N ARG A 139 -1.74 1.04 -7.78
CA ARG A 139 -3.03 1.46 -8.33
C ARG A 139 -4.12 0.48 -7.99
N GLN A 140 -5.19 0.98 -7.40
CA GLN A 140 -6.43 0.25 -7.20
C GLN A 140 -7.37 0.51 -8.37
N PRO A 141 -7.80 -0.51 -9.14
CA PRO A 141 -8.68 -0.33 -10.29
C PRO A 141 -10.14 -0.11 -9.85
N PHE A 142 -10.43 1.04 -9.21
CA PHE A 142 -11.76 1.39 -8.66
C PHE A 142 -12.87 1.36 -9.69
N ASP A 143 -12.58 1.70 -10.96
CA ASP A 143 -13.53 1.56 -12.06
C ASP A 143 -13.99 0.11 -12.22
N ARG A 144 -13.05 -0.83 -12.19
CA ARG A 144 -13.33 -2.25 -12.29
C ARG A 144 -14.08 -2.75 -11.05
N LEU A 145 -13.69 -2.27 -9.87
CA LEU A 145 -14.35 -2.58 -8.60
C LEU A 145 -15.83 -2.13 -8.64
N GLY A 146 -16.08 -0.90 -9.03
CA GLY A 146 -17.43 -0.35 -9.14
C GLY A 146 -18.31 -1.12 -10.14
N ARG A 147 -17.79 -1.38 -11.36
CA ARG A 147 -18.51 -2.18 -12.38
C ARG A 147 -18.81 -3.60 -11.88
N THR A 148 -17.84 -4.22 -11.19
CA THR A 148 -18.02 -5.56 -10.61
C THR A 148 -19.12 -5.55 -9.55
N GLY A 149 -19.11 -4.57 -8.64
CA GLY A 149 -20.15 -4.44 -7.62
C GLY A 149 -21.56 -4.31 -8.23
N VAL A 150 -21.74 -3.45 -9.25
CA VAL A 150 -23.01 -3.30 -9.96
C VAL A 150 -23.44 -4.61 -10.64
N ARG A 151 -22.49 -5.32 -11.30
CA ARG A 151 -22.76 -6.62 -11.91
C ARG A 151 -23.25 -7.65 -10.89
N LEU A 152 -22.61 -7.73 -9.74
CA LEU A 152 -22.95 -8.67 -8.66
C LEU A 152 -24.35 -8.38 -8.10
N VAL A 153 -24.68 -7.12 -7.84
CA VAL A 153 -26.02 -6.71 -7.37
C VAL A 153 -27.07 -7.12 -8.39
N ARG A 154 -26.85 -6.81 -9.69
CA ARG A 154 -27.78 -7.18 -10.75
C ARG A 154 -27.98 -8.68 -10.84
N SER A 155 -26.89 -9.47 -10.78
CA SER A 155 -26.97 -10.95 -10.80
C SER A 155 -27.84 -11.49 -9.66
N LEU A 156 -27.66 -10.97 -8.43
CA LEU A 156 -28.50 -11.37 -7.30
C LEU A 156 -29.97 -11.00 -7.49
N MET A 157 -30.28 -9.83 -8.03
CA MET A 157 -31.65 -9.39 -8.32
C MET A 157 -32.34 -10.27 -9.37
N GLU A 158 -31.58 -10.85 -10.29
CA GLU A 158 -32.05 -11.77 -11.35
C GLU A 158 -32.07 -13.24 -10.87
N GLY A 159 -31.85 -13.51 -9.58
CA GLY A 159 -31.87 -14.84 -8.97
C GLY A 159 -30.55 -15.63 -9.13
N GLY A 160 -29.46 -14.96 -9.46
CA GLY A 160 -28.11 -15.54 -9.49
C GLY A 160 -27.60 -15.91 -8.12
N LYS A 161 -26.51 -16.67 -8.08
CA LYS A 161 -25.84 -17.05 -6.84
C LYS A 161 -24.89 -15.94 -6.35
N ALA A 162 -24.66 -15.93 -5.03
CA ALA A 162 -23.63 -15.09 -4.43
C ALA A 162 -22.23 -15.47 -4.96
N GLU A 163 -21.43 -14.46 -5.27
CA GLU A 163 -20.07 -14.60 -5.80
C GLU A 163 -19.11 -13.70 -5.01
N ASP A 164 -17.88 -14.17 -4.78
CA ASP A 164 -16.78 -13.36 -4.27
C ASP A 164 -15.80 -13.09 -5.41
N VAL A 165 -15.54 -11.82 -5.70
CA VAL A 165 -14.63 -11.39 -6.76
C VAL A 165 -13.50 -10.56 -6.17
N THR A 166 -12.28 -11.05 -6.32
CA THR A 166 -11.06 -10.33 -5.97
C THR A 166 -10.43 -9.75 -7.24
N ILE A 167 -10.01 -8.50 -7.18
CA ILE A 167 -9.44 -7.75 -8.31
C ILE A 167 -7.99 -7.44 -8.01
N ASP A 168 -7.10 -7.82 -8.93
CA ASP A 168 -5.67 -7.54 -8.83
C ASP A 168 -5.37 -6.05 -8.97
N PRO A 169 -4.60 -5.46 -8.05
CA PRO A 169 -4.04 -4.13 -8.21
C PRO A 169 -2.77 -4.14 -9.08
N GLU A 170 -2.29 -2.95 -9.46
CA GLU A 170 -1.14 -2.77 -10.34
C GLU A 170 -0.07 -1.90 -9.68
N LEU A 171 1.21 -2.26 -9.83
CA LEU A 171 2.33 -1.40 -9.45
C LEU A 171 2.58 -0.36 -10.54
N VAL A 172 2.51 0.91 -10.17
CA VAL A 172 2.82 2.06 -11.03
C VAL A 172 4.17 2.62 -10.61
N ILE A 173 5.21 2.32 -11.37
CA ILE A 173 6.59 2.76 -11.06
C ILE A 173 6.77 4.20 -11.52
N ARG A 174 7.29 5.04 -10.60
CA ARG A 174 7.68 6.44 -10.84
C ARG A 174 9.03 6.73 -10.17
N ALA A 175 9.40 8.02 -10.11
CA ALA A 175 10.74 8.43 -9.67
C ALA A 175 11.03 8.23 -8.17
N SER A 176 10.03 8.05 -7.31
CA SER A 176 10.27 7.96 -5.86
C SER A 176 10.94 6.65 -5.39
N SER A 177 11.08 5.66 -6.26
CA SER A 177 11.63 4.35 -5.88
C SER A 177 12.66 3.79 -6.86
N THR A 178 13.05 4.54 -7.89
CA THR A 178 14.03 4.12 -8.89
C THR A 178 15.14 5.15 -9.01
N LEU A 179 16.41 4.68 -8.99
CA LEU A 179 17.60 5.51 -9.25
C LEU A 179 17.85 5.66 -10.74
#